data_1502055ab068e5e291ea925e3ad33ac7
#
_entry.id   1502055ab068e5e291ea925e3ad33ac7
#
_cell.length_a   1.000
_cell.length_b   1.000
_cell.length_c   1.000
_cell.angle_alpha   90.00
_cell.angle_beta   90.00
_cell.angle_gamma   90.00
#
_symmetry.space_group_name_H-M   'P 1'
#
loop_
_entity.id
_entity.type
_entity.pdbx_description
1 polymer ?
#
loop_
_entity_poly.entity_id
_entity_poly.type
_entity_poly.pdbx_seq_one_letter_code
_entity_poly.pdbx_strand_id
1 'polypeptide(L)'
;MSPVESFHRPRIASLVVRQHAELVAFLWVQRESLLAQEPPAAVAAKDIDDRIEANLDGLRIAGQAAWPSLLQQLQDYPDSGELFAFAWTAIEFNDPVRLSEAVGHARELTPSPDGFIGALRWHAADRIGPHVRDWITDADAFKRFLGVSACLVHSVXXXRTDLAGEANAALNDSDEDARFWSAWSLVELGHARLAQNALRAAVETPGKDRLIALRAAIKGGPETEVRAWLGGLMQSPQTASI
;
A
#
# COMPACT_ATOMS: atom_id res chain seq x y z
N MET A 1 -30.67 -40.21 -27.46
CA MET A 1 -29.62 -39.14 -27.58
C MET A 1 -30.14 -37.89 -26.91
N SER A 2 -29.71 -37.63 -25.68
CA SER A 2 -30.08 -36.44 -24.96
C SER A 2 -29.29 -35.24 -25.46
N PRO A 3 -29.87 -34.07 -25.69
CA PRO A 3 -29.12 -32.89 -26.07
C PRO A 3 -28.22 -32.45 -24.92
N VAL A 4 -26.94 -32.38 -25.19
CA VAL A 4 -25.97 -31.78 -24.26
C VAL A 4 -26.31 -30.29 -24.16
N GLU A 5 -26.88 -29.87 -23.02
CA GLU A 5 -27.07 -28.45 -22.75
C GLU A 5 -25.69 -27.77 -22.78
N SER A 6 -25.43 -27.03 -23.84
CA SER A 6 -24.26 -26.17 -23.90
C SER A 6 -24.49 -25.05 -22.92
N PHE A 7 -23.91 -25.15 -21.72
CA PHE A 7 -23.87 -24.04 -20.79
C PHE A 7 -23.15 -22.88 -21.48
N HIS A 8 -23.89 -21.88 -21.89
CA HIS A 8 -23.34 -20.65 -22.41
C HIS A 8 -22.57 -19.98 -21.25
N ARG A 9 -21.25 -20.06 -21.27
CA ARG A 9 -20.44 -19.23 -20.39
C ARG A 9 -20.74 -17.75 -20.70
N PRO A 10 -21.15 -16.97 -19.74
CA PRO A 10 -21.42 -15.55 -20.00
C PRO A 10 -20.16 -14.91 -20.61
N ARG A 11 -20.35 -14.22 -21.73
CA ARG A 11 -19.27 -13.44 -22.34
C ARG A 11 -18.96 -12.26 -21.46
N ILE A 12 -17.81 -12.30 -20.82
CA ILE A 12 -17.35 -11.18 -20.01
C ILE A 12 -16.89 -10.08 -20.97
N ALA A 13 -17.50 -8.90 -20.85
CA ALA A 13 -17.17 -7.75 -21.68
C ALA A 13 -15.86 -7.13 -21.16
N SER A 14 -14.74 -7.43 -21.81
CA SER A 14 -13.41 -6.98 -21.37
C SER A 14 -13.33 -5.46 -21.20
N LEU A 15 -14.02 -4.70 -22.05
CA LEU A 15 -14.05 -3.24 -21.93
C LEU A 15 -14.72 -2.80 -20.63
N VAL A 16 -15.80 -3.46 -20.22
CA VAL A 16 -16.51 -3.13 -18.97
C VAL A 16 -15.63 -3.48 -17.76
N VAL A 17 -14.96 -4.64 -17.79
CA VAL A 17 -14.02 -5.04 -16.75
C VAL A 17 -12.89 -4.02 -16.61
N ARG A 18 -12.35 -3.57 -17.72
CA ARG A 18 -11.32 -2.54 -17.77
C ARG A 18 -11.83 -1.24 -17.13
N GLN A 19 -13.05 -0.80 -17.47
CA GLN A 19 -13.66 0.39 -16.89
C GLN A 19 -13.81 0.27 -15.37
N HIS A 20 -14.21 -0.91 -14.86
CA HIS A 20 -14.28 -1.13 -13.41
C HIS A 20 -12.89 -0.97 -12.76
N ALA A 21 -11.85 -1.56 -13.34
CA ALA A 21 -10.49 -1.45 -12.81
C ALA A 21 -10.00 0.01 -12.79
N GLU A 22 -10.19 0.74 -13.91
CA GLU A 22 -9.85 2.16 -14.01
C GLU A 22 -10.59 3.01 -12.98
N LEU A 23 -11.89 2.75 -12.81
CA LEU A 23 -12.71 3.52 -11.86
C LEU A 23 -12.32 3.23 -10.41
N VAL A 24 -12.00 1.97 -10.07
CA VAL A 24 -11.52 1.63 -8.72
C VAL A 24 -10.24 2.43 -8.42
N ALA A 25 -9.28 2.40 -9.33
CA ALA A 25 -8.00 3.09 -9.15
C ALA A 25 -8.19 4.60 -8.98
N PHE A 26 -8.92 5.23 -9.91
CA PHE A 26 -9.18 6.66 -9.91
C PHE A 26 -9.94 7.10 -8.65
N LEU A 27 -11.01 6.39 -8.31
CA LEU A 27 -11.86 6.76 -7.16
C LEU A 27 -11.10 6.60 -5.84
N TRP A 28 -10.23 5.58 -5.74
CA TRP A 28 -9.41 5.40 -4.54
C TRP A 28 -8.46 6.60 -4.33
N VAL A 29 -7.78 7.05 -5.37
CA VAL A 29 -6.89 8.21 -5.30
C VAL A 29 -7.69 9.48 -4.93
N GLN A 30 -8.86 9.65 -5.54
CA GLN A 30 -9.75 10.79 -5.24
C GLN A 30 -10.17 10.77 -3.76
N ARG A 31 -10.55 9.61 -3.24
CA ARG A 31 -10.91 9.41 -1.83
C ARG A 31 -9.77 9.82 -0.89
N GLU A 32 -8.56 9.32 -1.16
CA GLU A 32 -7.39 9.63 -0.32
C GLU A 32 -7.06 11.12 -0.37
N SER A 33 -7.23 11.76 -1.54
CA SER A 33 -7.06 13.21 -1.67
C SER A 33 -8.07 14.01 -0.82
N LEU A 34 -9.31 13.55 -0.74
CA LEU A 34 -10.34 14.19 0.10
C LEU A 34 -10.01 14.04 1.59
N LEU A 35 -9.51 12.86 1.99
CA LEU A 35 -9.15 12.61 3.38
C LEU A 35 -7.88 13.36 3.81
N ALA A 36 -7.03 13.71 2.85
CA ALA A 36 -5.81 14.48 3.11
C ALA A 36 -6.04 15.98 3.24
N GLN A 37 -7.25 16.49 2.96
CA GLN A 37 -7.59 17.91 3.10
C GLN A 37 -7.63 18.35 4.58
N GLU A 38 -7.47 19.62 4.82
CA GLU A 38 -7.57 20.25 6.14
C GLU A 38 -8.74 21.26 6.17
N PRO A 39 -9.88 20.94 6.81
CA PRO A 39 -10.22 19.66 7.46
C PRO A 39 -10.55 18.56 6.45
N PRO A 40 -10.43 17.28 6.84
CA PRO A 40 -10.76 16.18 5.94
C PRO A 40 -12.21 16.22 5.46
N ALA A 41 -12.41 16.00 4.16
CA ALA A 41 -13.73 15.98 3.54
C ALA A 41 -14.37 14.58 3.68
N ALA A 42 -14.60 14.14 4.91
CA ALA A 42 -15.00 12.77 5.23
C ALA A 42 -16.37 12.37 4.63
N VAL A 43 -17.30 13.30 4.55
CA VAL A 43 -18.63 13.02 3.96
C VAL A 43 -18.50 12.74 2.46
N ALA A 44 -17.75 13.57 1.74
CA ALA A 44 -17.51 13.37 0.31
C ALA A 44 -16.73 12.09 0.05
N ALA A 45 -15.77 11.76 0.92
CA ALA A 45 -14.99 10.51 0.81
C ALA A 45 -15.91 9.29 0.96
N LYS A 46 -16.92 9.36 1.85
CA LYS A 46 -17.88 8.28 2.04
C LYS A 46 -18.75 8.04 0.80
N ASP A 47 -19.15 9.11 0.12
CA ASP A 47 -19.92 8.97 -1.14
C ASP A 47 -19.07 8.24 -2.21
N ILE A 48 -17.76 8.46 -2.17
CA ILE A 48 -16.82 7.76 -3.08
C ILE A 48 -16.67 6.29 -2.68
N ASP A 49 -16.71 5.96 -1.37
CA ASP A 49 -16.63 4.57 -0.89
C ASP A 49 -17.70 3.68 -1.54
N ASP A 50 -18.95 4.16 -1.63
CA ASP A 50 -20.04 3.41 -2.25
C ASP A 50 -19.79 3.16 -3.75
N ARG A 51 -19.19 4.13 -4.43
CA ARG A 51 -18.83 4.00 -5.85
C ARG A 51 -17.65 3.03 -6.05
N ILE A 52 -16.67 3.04 -5.15
CA ILE A 52 -15.58 2.07 -5.16
C ILE A 52 -16.15 0.67 -5.01
N GLU A 53 -17.01 0.44 -4.00
CA GLU A 53 -17.62 -0.89 -3.77
C GLU A 53 -18.39 -1.38 -4.99
N ALA A 54 -19.17 -0.51 -5.64
CA ALA A 54 -19.91 -0.91 -6.85
C ALA A 54 -18.97 -1.37 -7.98
N ASN A 55 -17.80 -0.75 -8.12
CA ASN A 55 -16.82 -1.14 -9.14
C ASN A 55 -16.03 -2.39 -8.71
N LEU A 56 -15.73 -2.54 -7.42
CA LEU A 56 -15.13 -3.76 -6.88
C LEU A 56 -16.06 -4.97 -7.09
N ASP A 57 -17.38 -4.80 -6.98
CA ASP A 57 -18.35 -5.84 -7.31
C ASP A 57 -18.24 -6.25 -8.78
N GLY A 58 -18.01 -5.28 -9.68
CA GLY A 58 -17.74 -5.57 -11.08
C GLY A 58 -16.51 -6.47 -11.26
N LEU A 59 -15.44 -6.21 -10.50
CA LEU A 59 -14.23 -7.05 -10.52
C LEU A 59 -14.50 -8.44 -9.91
N ARG A 60 -15.30 -8.52 -8.82
CA ARG A 60 -15.73 -9.81 -8.24
C ARG A 60 -16.46 -10.67 -9.29
N ILE A 61 -17.39 -10.06 -10.01
CA ILE A 61 -18.18 -10.74 -11.04
C ILE A 61 -17.27 -11.20 -12.20
N ALA A 62 -16.31 -10.38 -12.59
CA ALA A 62 -15.36 -10.73 -13.66
C ALA A 62 -14.45 -11.90 -13.26
N GLY A 63 -14.14 -12.04 -11.99
CA GLY A 63 -13.29 -13.12 -11.50
C GLY A 63 -11.91 -13.11 -12.16
N GLN A 64 -11.46 -14.26 -12.62
CA GLN A 64 -10.15 -14.40 -13.27
C GLN A 64 -10.00 -13.56 -14.55
N ALA A 65 -11.10 -13.14 -15.15
CA ALA A 65 -11.06 -12.29 -16.35
C ALA A 65 -10.67 -10.83 -16.04
N ALA A 66 -10.60 -10.46 -14.77
CA ALA A 66 -10.13 -9.11 -14.36
C ALA A 66 -8.61 -8.95 -14.55
N TRP A 67 -7.83 -10.03 -14.41
CA TRP A 67 -6.37 -9.94 -14.33
C TRP A 67 -5.71 -9.24 -15.52
N PRO A 68 -6.08 -9.54 -16.80
CA PRO A 68 -5.42 -8.84 -17.91
C PRO A 68 -5.56 -7.32 -17.83
N SER A 69 -6.73 -6.82 -17.43
CA SER A 69 -6.96 -5.37 -17.29
C SER A 69 -6.18 -4.77 -16.12
N LEU A 70 -6.20 -5.43 -14.97
CA LEU A 70 -5.51 -4.97 -13.78
C LEU A 70 -3.98 -4.93 -13.99
N LEU A 71 -3.43 -5.99 -14.59
CA LEU A 71 -2.00 -6.05 -14.91
C LEU A 71 -1.61 -4.95 -15.90
N GLN A 72 -2.39 -4.80 -16.97
CA GLN A 72 -2.11 -3.77 -17.99
C GLN A 72 -2.10 -2.37 -17.37
N GLN A 73 -3.07 -2.06 -16.51
CA GLN A 73 -3.15 -0.74 -15.87
C GLN A 73 -1.99 -0.50 -14.92
N LEU A 74 -1.65 -1.49 -14.09
CA LEU A 74 -0.53 -1.35 -13.16
C LEU A 74 0.81 -1.18 -13.92
N GLN A 75 0.94 -1.76 -15.12
CA GLN A 75 2.10 -1.58 -15.98
C GLN A 75 2.13 -0.20 -16.66
N ASP A 76 0.97 0.24 -17.15
CA ASP A 76 0.86 1.52 -17.88
C ASP A 76 0.92 2.72 -16.94
N TYR A 77 0.36 2.58 -15.74
CA TYR A 77 0.21 3.65 -14.75
C TYR A 77 0.57 3.10 -13.37
N PRO A 78 1.87 2.91 -13.05
CA PRO A 78 2.28 2.35 -11.75
C PRO A 78 2.09 3.38 -10.62
N ASP A 79 0.83 3.51 -10.15
CA ASP A 79 0.47 4.43 -9.10
C ASP A 79 -0.33 3.71 -8.00
N SER A 80 -0.55 4.41 -6.91
CA SER A 80 -1.20 3.89 -5.70
C SER A 80 -2.63 3.39 -5.96
N GLY A 81 -3.37 4.02 -6.86
CA GLY A 81 -4.73 3.61 -7.22
C GLY A 81 -4.75 2.24 -7.92
N GLU A 82 -3.87 2.07 -8.91
CA GLU A 82 -3.75 0.81 -9.65
C GLU A 82 -3.24 -0.30 -8.73
N LEU A 83 -2.30 0.04 -7.84
CA LEU A 83 -1.84 -0.91 -6.84
C LEU A 83 -2.97 -1.31 -5.87
N PHE A 84 -3.81 -0.35 -5.46
CA PHE A 84 -4.99 -0.65 -4.64
C PHE A 84 -5.90 -1.65 -5.34
N ALA A 85 -6.27 -1.38 -6.60
CA ALA A 85 -7.19 -2.25 -7.35
C ALA A 85 -6.61 -3.66 -7.52
N PHE A 86 -5.31 -3.76 -7.85
CA PHE A 86 -4.62 -5.03 -8.05
C PHE A 86 -4.50 -5.81 -6.74
N ALA A 87 -4.01 -5.18 -5.67
CA ALA A 87 -3.80 -5.82 -4.37
C ALA A 87 -5.14 -6.25 -3.76
N TRP A 88 -6.15 -5.38 -3.84
CA TRP A 88 -7.49 -5.70 -3.36
C TRP A 88 -8.02 -6.97 -4.04
N THR A 89 -7.89 -7.05 -5.35
CA THR A 89 -8.38 -8.20 -6.12
C THR A 89 -7.60 -9.48 -5.75
N ALA A 90 -6.28 -9.37 -5.54
CA ALA A 90 -5.46 -10.51 -5.14
C ALA A 90 -5.89 -11.08 -3.78
N ILE A 91 -6.19 -10.20 -2.82
CA ILE A 91 -6.69 -10.60 -1.49
C ILE A 91 -8.09 -11.19 -1.61
N GLU A 92 -8.98 -10.53 -2.38
CA GLU A 92 -10.37 -10.96 -2.56
C GLU A 92 -10.46 -12.39 -3.12
N PHE A 93 -9.60 -12.73 -4.08
CA PHE A 93 -9.60 -14.06 -4.68
C PHE A 93 -8.68 -15.06 -3.97
N ASN A 94 -8.02 -14.61 -2.90
CA ASN A 94 -7.04 -15.41 -2.16
C ASN A 94 -6.00 -16.02 -3.10
N ASP A 95 -5.47 -15.18 -4.02
CA ASP A 95 -4.53 -15.60 -5.06
C ASP A 95 -3.09 -15.32 -4.59
N PRO A 96 -2.35 -16.34 -4.12
CA PRO A 96 -1.03 -16.11 -3.54
C PRO A 96 0.01 -15.62 -4.55
N VAL A 97 -0.16 -16.00 -5.82
CA VAL A 97 0.76 -15.55 -6.89
C VAL A 97 0.58 -14.05 -7.12
N ARG A 98 -0.68 -13.63 -7.31
CA ARG A 98 -1.01 -12.21 -7.52
C ARG A 98 -0.71 -11.37 -6.27
N LEU A 99 -0.92 -11.93 -5.10
CA LEU A 99 -0.58 -11.23 -3.85
C LEU A 99 0.94 -11.02 -3.75
N SER A 100 1.74 -12.00 -4.12
CA SER A 100 3.20 -11.86 -4.16
C SER A 100 3.64 -10.80 -5.17
N GLU A 101 3.00 -10.76 -6.35
CA GLU A 101 3.25 -9.71 -7.36
C GLU A 101 2.89 -8.33 -6.79
N ALA A 102 1.73 -8.21 -6.11
CA ALA A 102 1.31 -6.96 -5.49
C ALA A 102 2.32 -6.47 -4.43
N VAL A 103 2.87 -7.38 -3.63
CA VAL A 103 3.92 -7.05 -2.64
C VAL A 103 5.17 -6.52 -3.35
N GLY A 104 5.58 -7.15 -4.46
CA GLY A 104 6.70 -6.67 -5.28
C GLY A 104 6.48 -5.26 -5.79
N HIS A 105 5.32 -5.01 -6.39
CA HIS A 105 4.96 -3.67 -6.88
C HIS A 105 4.89 -2.63 -5.75
N ALA A 106 4.34 -3.02 -4.60
CA ALA A 106 4.25 -2.14 -3.44
C ALA A 106 5.63 -1.69 -2.94
N ARG A 107 6.63 -2.59 -3.01
CA ARG A 107 8.01 -2.27 -2.62
C ARG A 107 8.64 -1.24 -3.55
N GLU A 108 8.36 -1.34 -4.84
CA GLU A 108 8.98 -0.52 -5.87
C GLU A 108 8.27 0.81 -6.11
N LEU A 109 7.02 0.94 -5.66
CA LEU A 109 6.18 2.09 -5.96
C LEU A 109 6.58 3.31 -5.11
N THR A 110 6.96 4.36 -5.79
CA THR A 110 7.29 5.65 -5.16
C THR A 110 6.07 6.55 -5.27
N PRO A 111 5.69 7.31 -4.23
CA PRO A 111 6.45 7.51 -2.97
C PRO A 111 6.04 6.60 -1.82
N SER A 112 5.15 5.65 -1.99
CA SER A 112 4.62 4.92 -0.83
C SER A 112 3.79 3.70 -1.26
N PRO A 113 3.77 2.63 -0.45
CA PRO A 113 2.89 1.49 -0.68
C PRO A 113 1.43 1.73 -0.24
N ASP A 114 0.96 2.98 -0.24
CA ASP A 114 -0.36 3.35 0.29
C ASP A 114 -1.50 2.59 -0.38
N GLY A 115 -1.42 2.33 -1.68
CA GLY A 115 -2.44 1.54 -2.37
C GLY A 115 -2.58 0.14 -1.79
N PHE A 116 -1.45 -0.51 -1.51
CA PHE A 116 -1.46 -1.85 -0.90
C PHE A 116 -2.03 -1.78 0.53
N ILE A 117 -1.57 -0.80 1.32
CA ILE A 117 -2.07 -0.60 2.70
C ILE A 117 -3.58 -0.29 2.68
N GLY A 118 -4.03 0.49 1.68
CA GLY A 118 -5.44 0.76 1.44
C GLY A 118 -6.24 -0.52 1.18
N ALA A 119 -5.70 -1.44 0.37
CA ALA A 119 -6.32 -2.73 0.10
C ALA A 119 -6.43 -3.58 1.38
N LEU A 120 -5.39 -3.58 2.22
CA LEU A 120 -5.44 -4.26 3.52
C LEU A 120 -6.53 -3.67 4.42
N ARG A 121 -6.66 -2.33 4.45
CA ARG A 121 -7.68 -1.62 5.24
C ARG A 121 -9.10 -1.93 4.74
N TRP A 122 -9.26 -2.12 3.43
CA TRP A 122 -10.57 -2.30 2.80
C TRP A 122 -11.17 -3.70 3.05
N HIS A 123 -10.31 -4.70 3.27
CA HIS A 123 -10.77 -6.05 3.60
C HIS A 123 -11.05 -6.19 5.08
N ALA A 124 -11.93 -7.11 5.44
CA ALA A 124 -12.16 -7.49 6.84
C ALA A 124 -10.91 -8.14 7.44
N ALA A 125 -10.68 -7.94 8.73
CA ALA A 125 -9.49 -8.43 9.43
C ALA A 125 -9.31 -9.96 9.36
N ASP A 126 -10.40 -10.71 9.35
CA ASP A 126 -10.35 -12.17 9.25
C ASP A 126 -9.84 -12.64 7.87
N ARG A 127 -10.14 -11.87 6.81
CA ARG A 127 -9.69 -12.16 5.45
C ARG A 127 -8.17 -12.04 5.33
N ILE A 128 -7.60 -10.98 5.91
CA ILE A 128 -6.16 -10.71 5.81
C ILE A 128 -5.34 -11.39 6.91
N GLY A 129 -5.98 -11.81 8.00
CA GLY A 129 -5.31 -12.37 9.19
C GLY A 129 -4.29 -13.48 8.90
N PRO A 130 -4.58 -14.45 8.02
CA PRO A 130 -3.57 -15.47 7.67
C PRO A 130 -2.28 -14.87 7.10
N HIS A 131 -2.40 -13.94 6.14
CA HIS A 131 -1.25 -13.27 5.53
C HIS A 131 -0.47 -12.44 6.54
N VAL A 132 -1.17 -11.72 7.42
CA VAL A 132 -0.55 -10.88 8.45
C VAL A 132 0.29 -11.74 9.41
N ARG A 133 -0.23 -12.90 9.85
CA ARG A 133 0.53 -13.79 10.72
C ARG A 133 1.84 -14.25 10.09
N ASP A 134 1.81 -14.53 8.80
CA ASP A 134 3.01 -14.96 8.07
C ASP A 134 3.99 -13.78 7.92
N TRP A 135 3.47 -12.61 7.56
CA TRP A 135 4.30 -11.43 7.27
C TRP A 135 5.01 -10.87 8.50
N ILE A 136 4.36 -10.81 9.67
CA ILE A 136 4.98 -10.18 10.86
C ILE A 136 6.20 -10.95 11.35
N THR A 137 6.36 -12.22 10.94
CA THR A 137 7.53 -13.03 11.29
C THR A 137 8.39 -13.38 10.08
N ASP A 138 8.11 -12.79 8.91
CA ASP A 138 8.86 -13.07 7.69
C ASP A 138 10.31 -12.55 7.80
N ALA A 139 11.24 -13.21 7.15
CA ALA A 139 12.62 -12.74 7.04
C ALA A 139 12.71 -11.40 6.31
N ASP A 140 11.81 -11.16 5.36
CA ASP A 140 11.73 -9.94 4.55
C ASP A 140 11.15 -8.77 5.39
N ALA A 141 11.97 -7.74 5.60
CA ALA A 141 11.60 -6.57 6.41
C ALA A 141 10.42 -5.77 5.81
N PHE A 142 10.29 -5.73 4.49
CA PHE A 142 9.15 -5.05 3.86
C PHE A 142 7.83 -5.79 4.14
N LYS A 143 7.85 -7.12 4.09
CA LYS A 143 6.66 -7.89 4.48
C LYS A 143 6.32 -7.67 5.96
N ARG A 144 7.32 -7.63 6.85
CA ARG A 144 7.07 -7.30 8.26
C ARG A 144 6.41 -5.93 8.39
N PHE A 145 6.90 -4.93 7.62
CA PHE A 145 6.29 -3.59 7.58
C PHE A 145 4.82 -3.66 7.13
N LEU A 146 4.50 -4.45 6.08
CA LEU A 146 3.11 -4.63 5.64
C LEU A 146 2.25 -5.29 6.71
N GLY A 147 2.79 -6.27 7.42
CA GLY A 147 2.12 -6.91 8.55
C GLY A 147 1.81 -5.94 9.69
N VAL A 148 2.79 -5.10 10.06
CA VAL A 148 2.63 -4.02 11.05
C VAL A 148 1.54 -3.04 10.59
N SER A 149 1.60 -2.61 9.33
CA SER A 149 0.62 -1.68 8.75
C SER A 149 -0.79 -2.27 8.79
N ALA A 150 -0.95 -3.55 8.46
CA ALA A 150 -2.24 -4.24 8.55
C ALA A 150 -2.78 -4.26 9.99
N CYS A 151 -1.92 -4.55 10.97
CA CYS A 151 -2.33 -4.51 12.39
C CYS A 151 -2.81 -3.11 12.80
N LEU A 152 -2.15 -2.08 12.28
CA LEU A 152 -2.50 -0.68 12.62
C LEU A 152 -3.84 -0.27 11.99
N VAL A 153 -4.04 -0.55 10.69
CA VAL A 153 -5.27 -0.12 10.01
C VAL A 153 -6.52 -0.85 10.54
N HIS A 154 -6.33 -2.01 11.19
CA HIS A 154 -7.41 -2.75 11.84
C HIS A 154 -7.44 -2.56 13.35
N SER A 155 -6.63 -1.62 13.91
CA SER A 155 -6.60 -1.26 15.32
C SER A 155 -6.26 -2.44 16.25
N VAL A 156 -5.43 -3.37 15.82
CA VAL A 156 -4.96 -4.51 16.62
C VAL A 156 -3.53 -4.34 17.15
N UNK A 157 -3.14 -3.38 16.92
CA UNK A 157 -1.81 -3.06 17.32
C UNK A 157 -1.60 -2.89 18.81
N UNK A 158 -2.44 -2.55 19.46
CA UNK A 158 -2.39 -2.34 20.84
C UNK A 158 -2.13 -3.56 21.66
N UNK A 159 -2.20 -4.57 21.11
CA UNK A 159 -1.98 -5.84 21.63
C UNK A 159 -0.65 -6.41 21.24
N ARG A 160 -0.10 -5.76 20.36
CA ARG A 160 1.14 -6.33 19.79
C ARG A 160 2.34 -5.46 20.19
N THR A 161 2.58 -5.36 21.46
CA THR A 161 3.73 -4.60 22.01
C THR A 161 5.10 -5.20 21.62
N ASP A 162 5.12 -6.45 21.21
CA ASP A 162 6.30 -7.18 20.72
C ASP A 162 6.85 -6.56 19.42
N LEU A 163 5.97 -6.06 18.53
CA LEU A 163 6.35 -5.56 17.20
C LEU A 163 7.36 -4.41 17.27
N ALA A 164 7.21 -3.51 18.25
CA ALA A 164 8.14 -2.38 18.41
C ALA A 164 9.54 -2.86 18.85
N GLY A 165 9.60 -3.89 19.68
CA GLY A 165 10.87 -4.49 20.10
C GLY A 165 11.63 -5.13 18.94
N GLU A 166 10.92 -5.89 18.12
CA GLU A 166 11.49 -6.55 16.93
C GLU A 166 11.97 -5.51 15.89
N ALA A 167 11.15 -4.51 15.61
CA ALA A 167 11.53 -3.44 14.69
C ALA A 167 12.75 -2.65 15.20
N ASN A 168 12.81 -2.38 16.51
CA ASN A 168 13.96 -1.68 17.10
C ASN A 168 15.26 -2.50 16.99
N ALA A 169 15.19 -3.82 17.21
CA ALA A 169 16.36 -4.70 17.05
C ALA A 169 16.87 -4.67 15.59
N ALA A 170 15.97 -4.65 14.63
CA ALA A 170 16.31 -4.65 13.19
C ALA A 170 16.87 -3.30 12.68
N LEU A 171 16.86 -2.23 13.49
CA LEU A 171 17.55 -0.98 13.13
C LEU A 171 19.08 -1.17 13.01
N ASN A 172 19.62 -2.24 13.55
CA ASN A 172 21.05 -2.56 13.48
C ASN A 172 21.37 -3.67 12.45
N ASP A 173 20.41 -4.00 11.59
CA ASP A 173 20.64 -5.00 10.54
C ASP A 173 21.73 -4.53 9.57
N SER A 174 22.44 -5.47 8.99
CA SER A 174 23.42 -5.18 7.94
C SER A 174 22.76 -4.70 6.64
N ASP A 175 21.55 -5.15 6.37
CA ASP A 175 20.76 -4.80 5.20
C ASP A 175 20.11 -3.41 5.37
N GLU A 176 20.40 -2.52 4.43
CA GLU A 176 19.88 -1.14 4.43
C GLU A 176 18.34 -1.12 4.31
N ASP A 177 17.78 -1.97 3.46
CA ASP A 177 16.32 -2.08 3.32
C ASP A 177 15.67 -2.54 4.63
N ALA A 178 16.28 -3.51 5.30
CA ALA A 178 15.79 -4.00 6.59
C ALA A 178 15.78 -2.87 7.62
N ARG A 179 16.85 -2.07 7.70
CA ARG A 179 16.90 -0.92 8.61
C ARG A 179 15.80 0.10 8.27
N PHE A 180 15.63 0.42 6.99
CA PHE A 180 14.65 1.43 6.55
C PHE A 180 13.20 1.01 6.87
N TRP A 181 12.80 -0.21 6.45
CA TRP A 181 11.42 -0.66 6.68
C TRP A 181 11.12 -0.87 8.17
N SER A 182 12.13 -1.25 8.95
CA SER A 182 12.00 -1.35 10.42
C SER A 182 11.84 0.03 11.07
N ALA A 183 12.59 1.02 10.58
CA ALA A 183 12.46 2.41 11.03
C ALA A 183 11.05 2.94 10.70
N TRP A 184 10.55 2.69 9.51
CA TRP A 184 9.19 3.12 9.15
C TRP A 184 8.14 2.39 10.01
N SER A 185 8.30 1.10 10.27
CA SER A 185 7.42 0.35 11.18
C SER A 185 7.36 1.01 12.56
N LEU A 186 8.50 1.46 13.09
CA LEU A 186 8.55 2.16 14.38
C LEU A 186 7.79 3.49 14.34
N VAL A 187 7.86 4.23 13.23
CA VAL A 187 7.07 5.46 13.06
C VAL A 187 5.57 5.13 13.12
N GLU A 188 5.15 4.12 12.39
CA GLU A 188 3.74 3.69 12.37
C GLU A 188 3.26 3.25 13.76
N LEU A 189 4.13 2.56 14.52
CA LEU A 189 3.83 2.11 15.87
C LEU A 189 3.91 3.24 16.92
N GLY A 190 4.22 4.47 16.53
CA GLY A 190 4.30 5.62 17.44
C GLY A 190 5.65 5.77 18.16
N HIS A 191 6.67 5.02 17.75
CA HIS A 191 8.00 5.03 18.34
C HIS A 191 9.02 5.78 17.46
N ALA A 192 8.60 6.89 16.84
CA ALA A 192 9.40 7.65 15.87
C ALA A 192 10.79 8.05 16.36
N ARG A 193 10.94 8.33 17.69
CA ARG A 193 12.23 8.71 18.27
C ARG A 193 13.30 7.63 18.09
N LEU A 194 12.92 6.36 18.13
CA LEU A 194 13.86 5.25 17.93
C LEU A 194 14.31 5.16 16.47
N ALA A 195 13.49 5.61 15.54
CA ALA A 195 13.72 5.54 14.10
C ALA A 195 14.55 6.70 13.52
N GLN A 196 14.71 7.80 14.26
CA GLN A 196 15.22 9.08 13.73
C GLN A 196 16.56 8.96 12.99
N ASN A 197 17.54 8.25 13.58
CA ASN A 197 18.87 8.14 12.97
C ASN A 197 18.82 7.34 11.66
N ALA A 198 18.06 6.27 11.62
CA ALA A 198 17.91 5.45 10.40
C ALA A 198 17.18 6.22 9.30
N LEU A 199 16.12 6.95 9.66
CA LEU A 199 15.36 7.77 8.70
C LEU A 199 16.21 8.92 8.15
N ARG A 200 17.01 9.57 9.02
CA ARG A 200 17.93 10.63 8.58
C ARG A 200 18.94 10.08 7.56
N ALA A 201 19.56 8.95 7.88
CA ALA A 201 20.51 8.32 6.97
C ALA A 201 19.88 7.99 5.61
N ALA A 202 18.65 7.46 5.63
CA ALA A 202 17.92 7.13 4.39
C ALA A 202 17.60 8.38 3.56
N VAL A 203 17.19 9.51 4.20
CA VAL A 203 16.92 10.77 3.50
C VAL A 203 18.19 11.34 2.85
N GLU A 204 19.33 11.19 3.53
CA GLU A 204 20.62 11.72 3.06
C GLU A 204 21.26 10.87 1.97
N THR A 205 20.84 9.60 1.83
CA THR A 205 21.40 8.67 0.81
C THR A 205 20.69 8.91 -0.54
N PRO A 206 21.43 9.21 -1.62
CA PRO A 206 20.83 9.33 -2.94
C PRO A 206 20.31 7.98 -3.43
N GLY A 207 19.10 7.96 -3.98
CA GLY A 207 18.51 6.72 -4.53
C GLY A 207 17.03 6.83 -4.79
N LYS A 208 16.50 5.76 -5.38
CA LYS A 208 15.08 5.68 -5.75
C LYS A 208 14.14 5.77 -4.54
N ASP A 209 14.60 5.34 -3.39
CA ASP A 209 13.78 5.26 -2.18
C ASP A 209 13.79 6.56 -1.34
N ARG A 210 14.46 7.59 -1.85
CA ARG A 210 14.62 8.87 -1.12
C ARG A 210 13.26 9.53 -0.81
N LEU A 211 12.32 9.47 -1.74
CA LEU A 211 10.98 10.06 -1.52
C LEU A 211 10.21 9.29 -0.45
N ILE A 212 10.32 7.97 -0.46
CA ILE A 212 9.72 7.10 0.56
C ILE A 212 10.34 7.40 1.92
N ALA A 213 11.67 7.49 1.99
CA ALA A 213 12.40 7.81 3.23
C ALA A 213 11.99 9.18 3.77
N LEU A 214 11.89 10.17 2.89
CA LEU A 214 11.46 11.53 3.25
C LEU A 214 10.05 11.53 3.82
N ARG A 215 9.12 10.80 3.20
CA ARG A 215 7.74 10.71 3.70
C ARG A 215 7.69 10.10 5.10
N ALA A 216 8.42 9.00 5.34
CA ALA A 216 8.51 8.38 6.66
C ALA A 216 9.12 9.35 7.69
N ALA A 217 10.16 10.08 7.30
CA ALA A 217 10.83 11.05 8.16
C ALA A 217 9.91 12.24 8.51
N ILE A 218 9.14 12.72 7.54
CA ILE A 218 8.15 13.81 7.77
C ILE A 218 7.09 13.34 8.77
N LYS A 219 6.58 12.13 8.60
CA LYS A 219 5.55 11.59 9.48
C LYS A 219 6.05 11.40 10.91
N GLY A 220 7.29 10.98 11.10
CA GLY A 220 7.84 10.63 12.40
C GLY A 220 8.84 11.63 13.00
N GLY A 221 9.31 12.59 12.22
CA GLY A 221 10.38 13.49 12.66
C GLY A 221 9.91 14.68 13.47
N PRO A 222 10.79 15.24 14.32
CA PRO A 222 10.51 16.52 14.97
C PRO A 222 10.34 17.63 13.92
N GLU A 223 9.40 18.52 14.13
CA GLU A 223 9.05 19.58 13.18
C GLU A 223 10.27 20.38 12.71
N THR A 224 11.18 20.72 13.62
CA THR A 224 12.38 21.48 13.31
C THR A 224 13.31 20.76 12.34
N GLU A 225 13.49 19.45 12.52
CA GLU A 225 14.33 18.63 11.64
C GLU A 225 13.66 18.43 10.27
N VAL A 226 12.35 18.17 10.27
CA VAL A 226 11.57 18.04 9.03
C VAL A 226 11.67 19.32 8.19
N ARG A 227 11.52 20.50 8.81
CA ARG A 227 11.67 21.79 8.12
C ARG A 227 13.08 21.96 7.54
N ALA A 228 14.11 21.55 8.28
CA ALA A 228 15.49 21.64 7.81
C ALA A 228 15.72 20.70 6.60
N TRP A 229 15.20 19.48 6.65
CA TRP A 229 15.31 18.53 5.53
C TRP A 229 14.61 19.05 4.27
N LEU A 230 13.38 19.58 4.43
CA LEU A 230 12.62 20.14 3.31
C LEU A 230 13.34 21.36 2.72
N GLY A 231 13.86 22.24 3.57
CA GLY A 231 14.63 23.40 3.13
C GLY A 231 15.89 23.03 2.35
N GLY A 232 16.59 21.99 2.80
CA GLY A 232 17.77 21.47 2.10
C GLY A 232 17.43 20.88 0.73
N LEU A 233 16.33 20.14 0.67
CA LEU A 233 15.86 19.56 -0.61
C LEU A 233 15.48 20.63 -1.63
N MET A 234 14.78 21.67 -1.18
CA MET A 234 14.38 22.78 -2.08
C MET A 234 15.57 23.55 -2.66
N GLN A 235 16.71 23.51 -1.98
CA GLN A 235 17.93 24.18 -2.44
C GLN A 235 18.84 23.25 -3.26
N SER A 236 18.50 21.98 -3.37
CA SER A 236 19.31 21.00 -4.12
C SER A 236 19.05 21.12 -5.62
N PRO A 237 20.09 21.21 -6.46
CA PRO A 237 19.90 21.28 -7.92
C PRO A 237 19.20 20.05 -8.52
N GLN A 238 19.20 18.94 -7.80
CA GLN A 238 18.59 17.68 -8.27
C GLN A 238 17.06 17.68 -8.19
N THR A 239 16.46 18.61 -7.43
CA THR A 239 14.99 18.71 -7.35
C THR A 239 14.37 19.54 -8.47
N ALA A 240 15.17 20.23 -9.28
CA ALA A 240 14.69 21.06 -10.39
C ALA A 240 14.29 20.25 -11.65
N SER A 241 14.37 18.91 -11.59
CA SER A 241 14.12 18.02 -12.75
C SER A 241 12.97 17.02 -12.51
N ILE A 242 12.06 17.31 -11.55
CA ILE A 242 10.88 16.47 -11.29
C ILE A 242 9.62 17.20 -11.77
#